data_1273600900a41a0b9b391bcb9ede799a
#
_entry.id   1273600900a41a0b9b391bcb9ede799a
#
_cell.length_a   1.000
_cell.length_b   1.000
_cell.length_c   1.000
_cell.angle_alpha   90.00
_cell.angle_beta   90.00
_cell.angle_gamma   90.00
#
_symmetry.space_group_name_H-M   'P 1'
#
loop_
_entity.id
_entity.type
_entity.pdbx_description
1 polymer ?
#
loop_
_entity_poly.entity_id
_entity_poly.type
_entity_poly.pdbx_seq_one_letter_code
_entity_poly.pdbx_strand_id
1 'polypeptide(L)'
;MKYNRHSKRDAIKNYFPMPNEIFSLGLNGGEILVYAYLMYREDRKTFQCYPSYKTIGEAVGMSNNTVKKYVDGLVEKRLITTEPTSVVTRKGQKHNGNLCYTIRPIEEAVAYHYESQMIHLDEETQRQNVTARLAEYDRKQTKTAV
;
A
#
# COMPACT_ATOMS: atom_id res chain seq x y z
N MET A 1 -29.93 -0.84 -29.81
CA MET A 1 -29.04 0.19 -29.22
C MET A 1 -27.72 0.22 -29.97
N LYS A 2 -27.41 1.27 -30.65
CA LYS A 2 -26.07 1.45 -31.20
C LYS A 2 -25.11 1.80 -30.07
N TYR A 3 -24.21 0.90 -29.77
CA TYR A 3 -23.16 1.15 -28.79
C TYR A 3 -22.24 2.24 -29.32
N ASN A 4 -22.36 3.44 -28.76
CA ASN A 4 -21.56 4.57 -29.20
C ASN A 4 -20.15 4.45 -28.64
N ARG A 5 -19.23 3.89 -29.43
CA ARG A 5 -17.82 3.72 -29.06
C ARG A 5 -17.10 5.05 -28.75
N HIS A 6 -17.71 6.18 -29.11
CA HIS A 6 -17.14 7.50 -28.83
C HIS A 6 -17.33 7.96 -27.38
N SER A 7 -18.26 7.39 -26.64
CA SER A 7 -18.48 7.74 -25.23
C SER A 7 -17.27 7.44 -24.33
N LYS A 8 -16.41 6.48 -24.71
CA LYS A 8 -15.17 6.19 -23.97
C LYS A 8 -14.09 7.28 -24.13
N ARG A 9 -14.05 7.99 -25.24
CA ARG A 9 -13.10 9.10 -25.46
C ARG A 9 -13.53 10.37 -24.71
N ASP A 10 -14.80 10.66 -24.69
CA ASP A 10 -15.32 11.78 -23.91
C ASP A 10 -15.25 11.53 -22.40
N ALA A 11 -15.29 10.27 -21.99
CA ALA A 11 -15.14 9.86 -20.62
C ALA A 11 -13.69 9.95 -20.10
N ILE A 12 -12.68 10.23 -20.92
CA ILE A 12 -11.29 10.44 -20.49
C ILE A 12 -11.18 11.56 -19.43
N LYS A 13 -12.06 12.56 -19.49
CA LYS A 13 -12.15 13.62 -18.47
C LYS A 13 -12.66 13.11 -17.11
N ASN A 14 -13.32 11.95 -17.10
CA ASN A 14 -13.88 11.30 -15.90
C ASN A 14 -13.10 10.06 -15.48
N TYR A 15 -11.88 9.92 -15.98
CA TYR A 15 -10.96 8.87 -15.57
C TYR A 15 -9.79 9.44 -14.80
N PHE A 16 -9.22 8.60 -13.96
CA PHE A 16 -7.89 8.84 -13.41
C PHE A 16 -7.02 7.61 -13.71
N PRO A 17 -5.74 7.80 -14.06
CA PRO A 17 -4.85 6.69 -14.32
C PRO A 17 -4.38 6.06 -13.01
N MET A 18 -4.23 4.73 -13.01
CA MET A 18 -3.58 3.98 -11.95
C MET A 18 -2.35 3.27 -12.52
N PRO A 19 -1.26 3.16 -11.74
CA PRO A 19 -0.09 2.39 -12.18
C PRO A 19 -0.46 0.92 -12.43
N ASN A 20 0.03 0.36 -13.53
CA ASN A 20 -0.17 -1.05 -13.85
C ASN A 20 0.42 -1.98 -12.78
N GLU A 21 1.49 -1.55 -12.14
CA GLU A 21 2.24 -2.29 -11.12
C GLU A 21 1.42 -2.58 -9.87
N ILE A 22 0.29 -1.88 -9.67
CA ILE A 22 -0.56 -2.03 -8.48
C ILE A 22 -0.96 -3.50 -8.21
N PHE A 23 -1.10 -4.31 -9.24
CA PHE A 23 -1.50 -5.70 -9.11
C PHE A 23 -0.35 -6.66 -8.81
N SER A 24 0.89 -6.20 -8.86
CA SER A 24 2.08 -7.02 -8.62
C SER A 24 2.85 -6.64 -7.35
N LEU A 25 2.30 -5.77 -6.51
CA LEU A 25 2.95 -5.30 -5.29
C LEU A 25 2.54 -6.05 -4.01
N GLY A 26 1.76 -7.10 -4.14
CA GLY A 26 1.29 -7.87 -2.99
C GLY A 26 0.26 -7.12 -2.13
N LEU A 27 -0.49 -6.19 -2.73
CA LEU A 27 -1.54 -5.46 -2.04
C LEU A 27 -2.80 -6.32 -1.94
N ASN A 28 -3.53 -6.19 -0.84
CA ASN A 28 -4.88 -6.75 -0.76
C ASN A 28 -5.91 -5.83 -1.42
N GLY A 29 -7.13 -6.33 -1.64
CA GLY A 29 -8.18 -5.58 -2.31
C GLY A 29 -8.56 -4.28 -1.60
N GLY A 30 -8.54 -4.27 -0.27
CA GLY A 30 -8.83 -3.07 0.51
C GLY A 30 -7.75 -1.99 0.37
N GLU A 31 -6.49 -2.38 0.35
CA GLU A 31 -5.38 -1.47 0.10
C GLU A 31 -5.46 -0.86 -1.31
N ILE A 32 -5.75 -1.67 -2.32
CA ILE A 32 -5.92 -1.20 -3.70
C ILE A 32 -7.07 -0.19 -3.77
N LEU A 33 -8.19 -0.47 -3.13
CA LEU A 33 -9.36 0.39 -3.16
C LEU A 33 -9.13 1.74 -2.47
N VAL A 34 -8.49 1.73 -1.30
CA VAL A 34 -8.11 2.96 -0.59
C VAL A 34 -7.09 3.76 -1.41
N TYR A 35 -6.10 3.11 -1.96
CA TYR A 35 -5.11 3.75 -2.84
C TYR A 35 -5.76 4.39 -4.06
N ALA A 36 -6.68 3.69 -4.71
CA ALA A 36 -7.43 4.20 -5.85
C ALA A 36 -8.21 5.47 -5.48
N TYR A 37 -8.86 5.48 -4.32
CA TYR A 37 -9.60 6.65 -3.85
C TYR A 37 -8.66 7.84 -3.59
N LEU A 38 -7.51 7.63 -2.96
CA LEU A 38 -6.53 8.67 -2.73
C LEU A 38 -5.99 9.24 -4.04
N MET A 39 -5.70 8.40 -5.02
CA MET A 39 -5.29 8.84 -6.36
C MET A 39 -6.38 9.64 -7.07
N TYR A 40 -7.63 9.24 -6.90
CA TYR A 40 -8.77 9.98 -7.43
C TYR A 40 -8.87 11.39 -6.82
N ARG A 41 -8.56 11.52 -5.54
CA ARG A 41 -8.68 12.78 -4.79
C ARG A 41 -7.44 13.66 -4.84
N GLU A 42 -6.29 13.16 -5.27
CA GLU A 42 -5.04 13.92 -5.26
C GLU A 42 -5.09 15.15 -6.16
N ASP A 43 -4.43 16.21 -5.70
CA ASP A 43 -4.06 17.32 -6.56
C ASP A 43 -2.93 16.85 -7.48
N ARG A 44 -3.12 16.95 -8.78
CA ARG A 44 -2.15 16.46 -9.77
C ARG A 44 -0.84 17.24 -9.82
N LYS A 45 -0.80 18.42 -9.20
CA LYS A 45 0.41 19.25 -9.10
C LYS A 45 1.25 18.89 -7.87
N THR A 46 0.59 18.64 -6.74
CA THR A 46 1.24 18.37 -5.45
C THR A 46 1.25 16.90 -5.10
N PHE A 47 0.44 16.07 -5.76
CA PHE A 47 0.20 14.66 -5.45
C PHE A 47 -0.34 14.43 -4.04
N GLN A 48 -1.05 15.43 -3.49
CA GLN A 48 -1.54 15.43 -2.12
C GLN A 48 -3.06 15.53 -2.06
N CYS A 49 -3.64 14.95 -1.02
CA CYS A 49 -5.04 15.10 -0.67
C CYS A 49 -5.24 14.99 0.85
N TYR A 50 -6.40 15.41 1.33
CA TYR A 50 -6.67 15.56 2.77
C TYR A 50 -8.01 14.94 3.21
N PRO A 51 -8.50 13.82 2.63
CA PRO A 51 -9.76 13.24 3.05
C PRO A 51 -9.68 12.68 4.47
N SER A 52 -10.77 12.78 5.23
CA SER A 52 -10.87 12.11 6.53
C SER A 52 -11.05 10.60 6.35
N TYR A 53 -10.76 9.82 7.39
CA TYR A 53 -11.06 8.38 7.38
C TYR A 53 -12.54 8.11 7.11
N LYS A 54 -13.41 8.94 7.67
CA LYS A 54 -14.85 8.85 7.42
C LYS A 54 -15.19 9.05 5.94
N THR A 55 -14.62 10.08 5.31
CA THR A 55 -14.81 10.36 3.88
C THR A 55 -14.32 9.21 3.01
N ILE A 56 -13.13 8.68 3.29
CA ILE A 56 -12.61 7.51 2.59
C ILE A 56 -13.53 6.31 2.80
N GLY A 57 -13.89 6.03 4.05
CA GLY A 57 -14.75 4.89 4.40
C GLY A 57 -16.12 4.93 3.73
N GLU A 58 -16.75 6.09 3.66
CA GLU A 58 -18.03 6.27 2.95
C GLU A 58 -17.89 6.01 1.44
N ALA A 59 -16.78 6.42 0.86
CA ALA A 59 -16.53 6.23 -0.57
C ALA A 59 -16.25 4.77 -0.94
N VAL A 60 -15.53 4.04 -0.09
CA VAL A 60 -15.10 2.66 -0.39
C VAL A 60 -15.85 1.58 0.40
N GLY A 61 -16.83 1.98 1.22
CA GLY A 61 -17.66 1.04 1.97
C GLY A 61 -16.94 0.37 3.15
N MET A 62 -16.12 1.12 3.89
CA MET A 62 -15.35 0.61 5.01
C MET A 62 -15.54 1.45 6.28
N SER A 63 -15.35 0.84 7.44
CA SER A 63 -15.30 1.56 8.72
C SER A 63 -14.01 2.37 8.85
N ASN A 64 -13.99 3.35 9.74
CA ASN A 64 -12.81 4.19 9.99
C ASN A 64 -11.60 3.36 10.42
N ASN A 65 -11.80 2.35 11.26
CA ASN A 65 -10.72 1.46 11.72
C ASN A 65 -10.15 0.63 10.57
N THR A 66 -11.00 0.17 9.67
CA THR A 66 -10.58 -0.59 8.48
C THR A 66 -9.80 0.29 7.52
N VAL A 67 -10.26 1.53 7.29
CA VAL A 67 -9.54 2.52 6.47
C VAL A 67 -8.16 2.77 7.06
N LYS A 68 -8.06 3.00 8.36
CA LYS A 68 -6.77 3.21 9.03
C LYS A 68 -5.82 2.04 8.82
N LYS A 69 -6.31 0.82 8.95
CA LYS A 69 -5.54 -0.40 8.73
C LYS A 69 -4.94 -0.43 7.32
N TYR A 70 -5.72 -0.11 6.31
CA TYR A 70 -5.25 -0.12 4.93
C TYR A 70 -4.35 1.06 4.60
N VAL A 71 -4.60 2.23 5.19
CA VAL A 71 -3.68 3.37 5.11
C VAL A 71 -2.32 3.02 5.68
N ASP A 72 -2.28 2.41 6.86
CA ASP A 72 -1.03 1.96 7.49
C ASP A 72 -0.29 0.94 6.61
N GLY A 73 -1.03 0.02 5.98
CA GLY A 73 -0.46 -0.95 5.03
C GLY A 73 0.13 -0.29 3.79
N LEU A 74 -0.52 0.74 3.25
CA LEU A 74 -0.02 1.49 2.11
C LEU A 74 1.24 2.30 2.45
N VAL A 75 1.31 2.86 3.66
CA VAL A 75 2.50 3.56 4.16
C VAL A 75 3.66 2.57 4.32
N GLU A 76 3.42 1.41 4.91
CA GLU A 76 4.42 0.37 5.09
C GLU A 76 5.00 -0.10 3.74
N LYS A 77 4.14 -0.25 2.74
CA LYS A 77 4.52 -0.69 1.38
C LYS A 77 5.03 0.45 0.49
N ARG A 78 5.18 1.65 1.04
CA ARG A 78 5.74 2.85 0.39
C ARG A 78 4.99 3.37 -0.82
N LEU A 79 3.67 3.14 -0.88
CA LEU A 79 2.84 3.74 -1.91
C LEU A 79 2.46 5.16 -1.59
N ILE A 80 2.30 5.47 -0.31
CA ILE A 80 1.92 6.80 0.18
C ILE A 80 2.76 7.18 1.39
N THR A 81 2.80 8.47 1.67
CA THR A 81 3.23 9.00 2.97
C THR A 81 2.09 9.80 3.58
N THR A 82 2.06 9.86 4.90
CA THR A 82 1.07 10.63 5.65
C THR A 82 1.75 11.61 6.57
N GLU A 83 1.20 12.81 6.67
CA GLU A 83 1.67 13.83 7.60
C GLU A 83 0.48 14.38 8.39
N PRO A 84 0.63 14.58 9.71
CA PRO A 84 -0.42 15.23 10.49
C PRO A 84 -0.56 16.68 10.08
N THR A 85 -1.79 17.17 10.06
CA THR A 85 -2.09 18.58 9.85
C THR A 85 -2.71 19.19 11.10
N SER A 86 -2.60 20.50 11.24
CA SER A 86 -3.23 21.23 12.31
C SER A 86 -4.00 22.44 11.76
N VAL A 87 -5.14 22.74 12.38
CA VAL A 87 -5.98 23.87 12.03
C VAL A 87 -6.05 24.80 13.25
N VAL A 88 -5.81 26.09 13.02
CA VAL A 88 -5.98 27.12 14.05
C VAL A 88 -7.37 27.72 13.92
N THR A 89 -8.17 27.63 14.97
CA THR A 89 -9.50 28.21 15.00
C THR A 89 -9.43 29.74 15.14
N ARG A 90 -10.55 30.44 14.90
CA ARG A 90 -10.66 31.90 15.11
C ARG A 90 -10.34 32.34 16.55
N LYS A 91 -10.46 31.40 17.50
CA LYS A 91 -10.13 31.62 18.92
C LYS A 91 -8.65 31.36 19.27
N GLY A 92 -7.80 31.08 18.24
CA GLY A 92 -6.38 30.80 18.43
C GLY A 92 -6.08 29.41 18.98
N GLN A 93 -7.08 28.51 19.07
CA GLN A 93 -6.89 27.12 19.49
C GLN A 93 -6.40 26.27 18.32
N LYS A 94 -5.40 25.44 18.59
CA LYS A 94 -4.84 24.51 17.63
C LYS A 94 -5.55 23.14 17.74
N HIS A 95 -6.18 22.70 16.66
CA HIS A 95 -6.81 21.38 16.56
C HIS A 95 -6.10 20.53 15.53
N ASN A 96 -6.11 19.21 15.73
CA ASN A 96 -5.65 18.28 14.74
C ASN A 96 -6.58 18.28 13.52
N GLY A 97 -6.02 18.49 12.34
CA GLY A 97 -6.73 18.36 11.08
C GLY A 97 -6.67 16.93 10.53
N ASN A 98 -7.22 16.73 9.33
CA ASN A 98 -7.09 15.49 8.61
C ASN A 98 -5.63 15.25 8.22
N LEU A 99 -5.26 13.97 8.02
CA LEU A 99 -3.94 13.64 7.51
C LEU A 99 -3.75 14.20 6.09
N CYS A 100 -2.54 14.67 5.81
CA CYS A 100 -2.09 14.93 4.45
C CYS A 100 -1.55 13.64 3.86
N TYR A 101 -2.18 13.16 2.80
CA TYR A 101 -1.73 12.00 2.06
C TYR A 101 -0.92 12.45 0.85
N THR A 102 0.29 11.97 0.72
CA THR A 102 1.12 12.20 -0.48
C THR A 102 1.26 10.89 -1.22
N ILE A 103 0.85 10.86 -2.48
CA ILE A 103 1.06 9.71 -3.36
C ILE A 103 2.53 9.72 -3.79
N ARG A 104 3.23 8.64 -3.49
CA ARG A 104 4.65 8.52 -3.82
C ARG A 104 4.84 7.94 -5.23
N PRO A 105 5.99 8.20 -5.88
CA PRO A 105 6.31 7.53 -7.14
C PRO A 105 6.20 6.01 -6.99
N ILE A 106 5.55 5.34 -7.95
CA ILE A 106 5.31 3.90 -7.87
C ILE A 106 6.60 3.09 -7.80
N GLU A 107 7.69 3.62 -8.34
CA GLU A 107 9.00 3.01 -8.33
C GLU A 107 9.53 2.74 -6.92
N GLU A 108 9.18 3.60 -5.96
CA GLU A 108 9.54 3.40 -4.55
C GLU A 108 8.88 2.15 -3.96
N ALA A 109 7.61 1.93 -4.27
CA ALA A 109 6.88 0.75 -3.83
C ALA A 109 7.37 -0.52 -4.53
N VAL A 110 7.67 -0.43 -5.81
CA VAL A 110 8.25 -1.55 -6.59
C VAL A 110 9.59 -1.96 -6.00
N ALA A 111 10.48 -1.01 -5.73
CA ALA A 111 11.78 -1.28 -5.13
C ALA A 111 11.65 -1.92 -3.75
N TYR A 112 10.77 -1.41 -2.91
CA TYR A 112 10.51 -1.95 -1.58
C TYR A 112 9.98 -3.40 -1.64
N HIS A 113 9.02 -3.67 -2.53
CA HIS A 113 8.46 -5.00 -2.71
C HIS A 113 9.52 -5.99 -3.17
N TYR A 114 10.35 -5.59 -4.13
CA TYR A 114 11.44 -6.41 -4.64
C TYR A 114 12.48 -6.72 -3.55
N GLU A 115 12.93 -5.72 -2.81
CA GLU A 115 13.85 -5.90 -1.68
C GLU A 115 13.27 -6.82 -0.61
N SER A 116 11.98 -6.66 -0.28
CA SER A 116 11.29 -7.50 0.70
C SER A 116 11.22 -8.95 0.25
N GLN A 117 10.99 -9.21 -1.04
CA GLN A 117 11.01 -10.57 -1.60
C GLN A 117 12.41 -11.19 -1.54
N MET A 118 13.45 -10.41 -1.85
CA MET A 118 14.84 -10.88 -1.79
C MET A 118 15.25 -11.25 -0.37
N ILE A 119 14.91 -10.44 0.62
CA ILE A 119 15.15 -10.72 2.04
C ILE A 119 14.44 -12.02 2.44
N HIS A 120 13.19 -12.20 2.06
CA HIS A 120 12.42 -13.41 2.38
C HIS A 120 13.05 -14.66 1.78
N LEU A 121 13.50 -14.59 0.52
CA LEU A 121 14.21 -15.69 -0.14
C LEU A 121 15.53 -16.03 0.57
N ASP A 122 16.29 -15.04 0.99
CA ASP A 122 17.54 -15.23 1.73
C ASP A 122 17.28 -15.92 3.09
N GLU A 123 16.26 -15.47 3.80
CA GLU A 123 15.83 -16.10 5.08
C GLU A 123 15.42 -17.55 4.87
N GLU A 124 14.64 -17.87 3.85
CA GLU A 124 14.24 -19.23 3.53
C GLU A 124 15.46 -20.10 3.19
N THR A 125 16.38 -19.59 2.39
CA THR A 125 17.61 -20.29 2.03
C THR A 125 18.44 -20.59 3.28
N GLN A 126 18.58 -19.63 4.18
CA GLN A 126 19.28 -19.83 5.46
C GLN A 126 18.60 -20.89 6.33
N ARG A 127 17.28 -20.87 6.44
CA ARG A 127 16.51 -21.89 7.19
C ARG A 127 16.72 -23.28 6.60
N GLN A 128 16.66 -23.43 5.28
CA GLN A 128 16.90 -24.69 4.60
C GLN A 128 18.32 -25.20 4.85
N ASN A 129 19.32 -24.33 4.80
CA ASN A 129 20.72 -24.67 5.08
C ASN A 129 20.92 -25.12 6.53
N VAL A 130 20.32 -24.45 7.49
CA VAL A 130 20.35 -24.85 8.91
C VAL A 130 19.69 -26.21 9.10
N THR A 131 18.52 -26.42 8.52
CA THR A 131 17.80 -27.70 8.60
C THR A 131 18.62 -28.82 8.00
N ALA A 132 19.25 -28.60 6.86
CA ALA A 132 20.11 -29.59 6.20
C ALA A 132 21.32 -29.95 7.08
N ARG A 133 21.97 -28.96 7.70
CA ARG A 133 23.10 -29.17 8.61
C ARG A 133 22.69 -29.97 9.85
N LEU A 134 21.52 -29.67 10.44
CA LEU A 134 21.01 -30.42 11.58
C LEU A 134 20.70 -31.87 11.19
N ALA A 135 20.07 -32.10 10.07
CA ALA A 135 19.78 -33.46 9.58
C ALA A 135 21.05 -34.26 9.31
N GLU A 136 22.09 -33.60 8.80
CA GLU A 136 23.40 -34.25 8.59
C GLU A 136 24.08 -34.58 9.92
N TYR A 137 24.03 -33.68 10.88
CA TYR A 137 24.54 -33.90 12.22
C TYR A 137 23.88 -35.10 12.91
N ASP A 138 22.56 -35.15 12.85
CA ASP A 138 21.78 -36.27 13.43
C ASP A 138 22.11 -37.61 12.77
N ARG A 139 22.31 -37.62 11.43
CA ARG A 139 22.74 -38.83 10.72
C ARG A 139 24.13 -39.29 11.13
N LYS A 140 25.06 -38.35 11.42
CA LYS A 140 26.40 -38.70 11.92
C LYS A 140 26.36 -39.25 13.33
N GLN A 141 25.49 -38.73 14.19
CA GLN A 141 25.30 -39.22 15.55
C GLN A 141 24.70 -40.62 15.57
N THR A 142 23.74 -40.92 14.73
CA THR A 142 23.13 -42.25 14.60
C THR A 142 24.13 -43.30 14.07
N LYS A 143 25.07 -42.93 13.25
CA LYS A 143 26.15 -43.83 12.76
C LYS A 143 27.22 -44.13 13.80
N THR A 144 27.45 -43.24 14.76
CA THR A 144 28.45 -43.37 15.82
C THR A 144 27.90 -44.09 17.06
N ALA A 145 26.60 -44.31 17.19
CA ALA A 145 25.91 -44.97 18.31
C ALA A 145 25.75 -46.50 18.14
N VAL A 146 26.31 -47.08 17.09
CA VAL A 146 26.29 -48.56 16.85
C VAL A 146 27.58 -49.20 17.33
#